data_7efaa71317f7d4cc4f90b83f8d219de2
#
_entry.id   7efaa71317f7d4cc4f90b83f8d219de2
#
_cell.length_a   1.000
_cell.length_b   1.000
_cell.length_c   1.000
_cell.angle_alpha   90.00
_cell.angle_beta   90.00
_cell.angle_gamma   90.00
#
_symmetry.space_group_name_H-M   'P 1'
#
loop_
_entity.id
_entity.type
_entity.pdbx_description
1 polymer ?
#
loop_
_entity_poly.entity_id
_entity_poly.type
_entity_poly.pdbx_seq_one_letter_code
_entity_poly.pdbx_strand_id
1 'polypeptide(L)'
;MTDNDVMGAAQQRVELRGVGVSPGRVIAPVVHMAPAVSEPPEGDPLTGDAVAAIDRLKAAALAVKAELKERAARARSESAAEVLKATSLMAGDKALIKNAGKLVTDQQLSPERALWQAATAYADQMRAMGGYMAERAADIEDVRARVVAQLRGEDAPGVPQRKEPFVLAAEDLAPADTAVLDPDVVVALVTASGGPQSHTAILARNLGLPAAVAVEGILEVPAGTPVFVDGAEGAVVAAPAEHEREAVTAWQRAAAQLASFGGRGALADGTEVPLLANVGTGDDARAAAEAGAEGVGLLRTEFCFLGRDSEPTVAEQTQAYAEIFAAFEGKKVVVRTLDAGADKPLPFLTDTTEPNPALGVRGYRTDWTTPGVLQRQLEAIAAAARETGAHVWVMAPMIATADEAARFHELASAEGLEVTGVMVETPAAAITAEQILERVDFVSLGTNDLTQYTMAADRMLGALAELNSPWQPAVLRMIERTAAGARAASSASGAPKNVGVCGEAAADPALAVVLVGLGVDTLSMSARSLAAVAAVLARVDTAQAERLAALAVSATSAREAKDAVRAQLPVLHELGL
;
A
#
# COMPACT_ATOMS: atom_id res chain seq x y z
N MET A 1 56.77 -12.60 -10.60
CA MET A 1 56.14 -12.33 -9.30
C MET A 1 54.65 -12.33 -9.53
N THR A 2 54.08 -13.30 -8.98
CA THR A 2 52.81 -13.95 -9.27
C THR A 2 51.59 -13.08 -8.94
N ASP A 3 50.67 -13.01 -9.90
CA ASP A 3 49.23 -12.69 -9.75
C ASP A 3 48.62 -13.63 -8.70
N ASN A 4 48.48 -13.25 -7.47
CA ASN A 4 47.68 -14.00 -6.49
C ASN A 4 47.51 -13.30 -5.12
N ASP A 5 47.27 -12.01 -5.07
CA ASP A 5 46.97 -11.29 -3.81
C ASP A 5 45.78 -10.33 -3.91
N VAL A 6 44.66 -10.82 -4.48
CA VAL A 6 43.35 -10.19 -4.30
C VAL A 6 42.35 -11.27 -3.83
N MET A 7 42.70 -11.92 -2.74
CA MET A 7 41.72 -12.73 -2.00
C MET A 7 41.29 -11.99 -0.74
N GLY A 8 40.07 -11.39 -0.83
CA GLY A 8 39.08 -11.42 0.23
C GLY A 8 39.51 -10.87 1.59
N ALA A 9 39.43 -9.55 1.80
CA ALA A 9 39.08 -9.08 3.14
C ALA A 9 37.79 -9.81 3.54
N ALA A 10 37.87 -10.69 4.53
CA ALA A 10 36.69 -11.35 5.09
C ALA A 10 35.71 -10.24 5.50
N GLN A 11 34.58 -10.14 4.78
CA GLN A 11 33.54 -9.17 5.10
C GLN A 11 33.09 -9.46 6.53
N GLN A 12 33.21 -8.47 7.40
CA GLN A 12 32.88 -8.61 8.81
C GLN A 12 31.39 -8.81 8.95
N ARG A 13 30.99 -9.87 9.63
CA ARG A 13 29.58 -10.11 9.97
C ARG A 13 29.09 -8.99 10.89
N VAL A 14 28.00 -8.34 10.49
CA VAL A 14 27.36 -7.28 11.26
C VAL A 14 25.88 -7.60 11.36
N GLU A 15 25.37 -7.64 12.59
CA GLU A 15 23.95 -7.81 12.87
C GLU A 15 23.33 -6.44 13.16
N LEU A 16 22.33 -6.07 12.37
CA LEU A 16 21.57 -4.84 12.51
C LEU A 16 20.11 -5.20 12.83
N ARG A 17 19.41 -4.31 13.48
CA ARG A 17 18.02 -4.51 13.81
C ARG A 17 17.21 -3.24 13.61
N GLY A 18 16.06 -3.38 12.98
CA GLY A 18 15.06 -2.34 12.79
C GLY A 18 13.68 -2.87 13.10
N VAL A 19 12.67 -2.28 12.47
CA VAL A 19 11.27 -2.68 12.57
C VAL A 19 10.89 -3.43 11.30
N GLY A 20 10.46 -4.69 11.44
CA GLY A 20 9.91 -5.47 10.33
C GLY A 20 8.56 -4.90 9.89
N VAL A 21 8.40 -4.67 8.60
CA VAL A 21 7.19 -4.01 8.07
C VAL A 21 6.53 -4.77 6.92
N SER A 22 7.24 -5.71 6.30
CA SER A 22 6.69 -6.58 5.25
C SER A 22 7.40 -7.93 5.33
N PRO A 23 6.68 -9.04 5.55
CA PRO A 23 7.28 -10.34 5.83
C PRO A 23 8.02 -10.90 4.62
N GLY A 24 8.98 -11.78 4.92
CA GLY A 24 9.77 -12.51 3.94
C GLY A 24 11.24 -12.57 4.32
N ARG A 25 11.94 -13.55 3.76
CA ARG A 25 13.38 -13.77 4.00
C ARG A 25 14.14 -13.85 2.70
N VAL A 26 15.21 -13.07 2.57
CA VAL A 26 16.03 -13.03 1.37
C VAL A 26 17.50 -12.80 1.73
N ILE A 27 18.39 -13.28 0.85
CA ILE A 27 19.80 -12.90 0.83
C ILE A 27 20.14 -12.42 -0.57
N ALA A 28 20.61 -11.16 -0.67
CA ALA A 28 21.12 -10.60 -1.91
C ALA A 28 22.18 -9.52 -1.62
N PRO A 29 22.98 -9.10 -2.61
CA PRO A 29 23.90 -7.99 -2.43
C PRO A 29 23.17 -6.71 -2.07
N VAL A 30 23.67 -5.95 -1.10
CA VAL A 30 23.13 -4.62 -0.80
C VAL A 30 23.58 -3.61 -1.86
N VAL A 31 22.65 -2.78 -2.30
CA VAL A 31 22.91 -1.63 -3.19
C VAL A 31 22.30 -0.40 -2.54
N HIS A 32 23.10 0.63 -2.37
CA HIS A 32 22.63 1.87 -1.78
C HIS A 32 21.89 2.70 -2.83
N MET A 33 20.85 3.35 -2.41
CA MET A 33 20.23 4.39 -3.21
C MET A 33 21.25 5.52 -3.41
N ALA A 34 21.39 5.99 -4.64
CA ALA A 34 22.33 7.08 -4.91
C ALA A 34 21.92 8.32 -4.10
N PRO A 35 22.88 8.98 -3.41
CA PRO A 35 22.58 10.16 -2.63
C PRO A 35 22.04 11.29 -3.51
N ALA A 36 21.29 12.22 -2.91
CA ALA A 36 20.84 13.40 -3.61
C ALA A 36 22.05 14.17 -4.17
N VAL A 37 21.92 14.59 -5.41
CA VAL A 37 22.99 15.36 -6.09
C VAL A 37 23.18 16.70 -5.39
N SER A 38 24.38 16.97 -4.92
CA SER A 38 24.72 18.22 -4.24
C SER A 38 24.70 19.40 -5.22
N GLU A 39 24.17 20.53 -4.75
CA GLU A 39 24.20 21.78 -5.52
C GLU A 39 25.66 22.15 -5.90
N PRO A 40 25.93 22.45 -7.18
CA PRO A 40 27.24 22.99 -7.57
C PRO A 40 27.49 24.34 -6.88
N PRO A 41 28.75 24.66 -6.48
CA PRO A 41 29.05 25.90 -5.78
C PRO A 41 28.53 27.14 -6.49
N GLU A 42 28.12 28.16 -5.73
CA GLU A 42 27.76 29.44 -6.29
C GLU A 42 28.96 30.03 -7.05
N GLY A 43 28.73 30.44 -8.34
CA GLY A 43 29.82 30.98 -9.15
C GLY A 43 30.84 29.96 -9.65
N ASP A 44 30.54 28.65 -9.57
CA ASP A 44 31.41 27.57 -10.09
C ASP A 44 31.84 27.91 -11.54
N PRO A 45 33.16 28.17 -11.79
CA PRO A 45 33.59 28.78 -13.04
C PRO A 45 33.67 27.77 -14.18
N LEU A 46 33.44 28.26 -15.40
CA LEU A 46 33.71 27.51 -16.61
C LEU A 46 35.19 27.15 -16.72
N THR A 47 35.45 25.85 -16.87
CA THR A 47 36.80 25.35 -17.20
C THR A 47 36.86 24.96 -18.68
N GLY A 48 37.71 25.65 -19.48
CA GLY A 48 37.91 25.34 -20.89
C GLY A 48 36.99 26.14 -21.83
N ASP A 49 36.69 25.55 -22.98
CA ASP A 49 35.93 26.23 -24.05
C ASP A 49 34.41 26.15 -23.81
N ALA A 50 33.74 27.29 -23.94
CA ALA A 50 32.29 27.40 -23.74
C ALA A 50 31.46 26.56 -24.73
N VAL A 51 31.92 26.41 -25.97
CA VAL A 51 31.22 25.58 -26.96
C VAL A 51 31.28 24.11 -26.56
N ALA A 52 32.46 23.65 -26.18
CA ALA A 52 32.64 22.28 -25.71
C ALA A 52 31.82 21.97 -24.42
N ALA A 53 31.75 22.95 -23.51
CA ALA A 53 30.92 22.84 -22.29
C ALA A 53 29.41 22.75 -22.59
N ILE A 54 28.92 23.56 -23.53
CA ILE A 54 27.52 23.50 -23.98
C ILE A 54 27.23 22.17 -24.70
N ASP A 55 28.15 21.64 -25.46
CA ASP A 55 27.96 20.35 -26.14
C ASP A 55 27.97 19.20 -25.15
N ARG A 56 28.79 19.23 -24.08
CA ARG A 56 28.70 18.31 -22.95
C ARG A 56 27.32 18.36 -22.26
N LEU A 57 26.81 19.57 -22.00
CA LEU A 57 25.49 19.77 -21.41
C LEU A 57 24.39 19.14 -22.28
N LYS A 58 24.40 19.41 -23.59
CA LYS A 58 23.44 18.81 -24.54
C LYS A 58 23.55 17.29 -24.56
N ALA A 59 24.75 16.76 -24.60
CA ALA A 59 24.97 15.30 -24.59
C ALA A 59 24.44 14.66 -23.31
N ALA A 60 24.70 15.25 -22.14
CA ALA A 60 24.19 14.77 -20.85
C ALA A 60 22.64 14.80 -20.80
N ALA A 61 22.02 15.91 -21.24
CA ALA A 61 20.56 16.03 -21.30
C ALA A 61 19.92 14.99 -22.24
N LEU A 62 20.56 14.73 -23.39
CA LEU A 62 20.09 13.70 -24.33
C LEU A 62 20.25 12.27 -23.77
N ALA A 63 21.32 12.01 -23.04
CA ALA A 63 21.53 10.71 -22.36
C ALA A 63 20.45 10.46 -21.32
N VAL A 64 20.16 11.43 -20.44
CA VAL A 64 19.07 11.35 -19.45
C VAL A 64 17.71 11.18 -20.12
N LYS A 65 17.44 11.94 -21.19
CA LYS A 65 16.21 11.76 -21.97
C LYS A 65 16.06 10.34 -22.51
N ALA A 66 17.12 9.77 -23.06
CA ALA A 66 17.09 8.41 -23.61
C ALA A 66 16.87 7.36 -22.50
N GLU A 67 17.54 7.51 -21.37
CA GLU A 67 17.36 6.66 -20.19
C GLU A 67 15.91 6.67 -19.68
N LEU A 68 15.35 7.87 -19.44
CA LEU A 68 13.97 8.03 -18.97
C LEU A 68 12.95 7.45 -19.96
N LYS A 69 13.20 7.59 -21.27
CA LYS A 69 12.36 6.99 -22.32
C LYS A 69 12.42 5.46 -22.28
N GLU A 70 13.57 4.86 -22.05
CA GLU A 70 13.74 3.42 -21.91
C GLU A 70 13.03 2.91 -20.66
N ARG A 71 13.15 3.64 -19.54
CA ARG A 71 12.41 3.36 -18.29
C ARG A 71 10.90 3.39 -18.51
N ALA A 72 10.39 4.40 -19.23
CA ALA A 72 8.97 4.51 -19.55
C ALA A 72 8.45 3.31 -20.36
N ALA A 73 9.28 2.78 -21.27
CA ALA A 73 8.92 1.60 -22.07
C ALA A 73 8.87 0.30 -21.26
N ARG A 74 9.53 0.25 -20.11
CA ARG A 74 9.58 -0.91 -19.20
C ARG A 74 8.65 -0.76 -17.99
N ALA A 75 7.99 0.38 -17.84
CA ALA A 75 7.11 0.64 -16.71
C ALA A 75 5.92 -0.32 -16.70
N ARG A 76 5.58 -0.86 -15.54
CA ARG A 76 4.51 -1.87 -15.36
C ARG A 76 3.10 -1.26 -15.29
N SER A 77 2.99 0.03 -15.02
CA SER A 77 1.72 0.75 -15.02
C SER A 77 1.73 1.88 -16.05
N GLU A 78 0.59 2.13 -16.65
CA GLU A 78 0.41 3.22 -17.63
C GLU A 78 0.71 4.58 -17.01
N SER A 79 0.28 4.79 -15.76
CA SER A 79 0.54 6.02 -15.01
C SER A 79 2.05 6.25 -14.80
N ALA A 80 2.82 5.23 -14.39
CA ALA A 80 4.28 5.36 -14.26
C ALA A 80 4.95 5.62 -15.61
N ALA A 81 4.47 4.97 -16.69
CA ALA A 81 4.97 5.22 -18.03
C ALA A 81 4.73 6.66 -18.50
N GLU A 82 3.55 7.22 -18.21
CA GLU A 82 3.21 8.61 -18.55
C GLU A 82 4.06 9.63 -17.80
N VAL A 83 4.25 9.45 -16.49
CA VAL A 83 5.14 10.31 -15.69
C VAL A 83 6.55 10.28 -16.26
N LEU A 84 7.13 9.11 -16.49
CA LEU A 84 8.48 8.99 -17.05
C LEU A 84 8.60 9.56 -18.47
N LYS A 85 7.57 9.42 -19.31
CA LYS A 85 7.52 10.06 -20.64
C LYS A 85 7.56 11.58 -20.52
N ALA A 86 6.76 12.15 -19.62
CA ALA A 86 6.72 13.60 -19.40
C ALA A 86 8.08 14.12 -18.88
N THR A 87 8.67 13.46 -17.88
CA THR A 87 10.00 13.81 -17.35
C THR A 87 11.09 13.67 -18.43
N SER A 88 11.00 12.65 -19.30
CA SER A 88 11.89 12.48 -20.46
C SER A 88 11.81 13.66 -21.44
N LEU A 89 10.61 14.19 -21.70
CA LEU A 89 10.44 15.36 -22.56
C LEU A 89 11.08 16.61 -21.94
N MET A 90 10.93 16.80 -20.63
CA MET A 90 11.54 17.90 -19.88
C MET A 90 13.07 17.84 -19.91
N ALA A 91 13.66 16.65 -19.80
CA ALA A 91 15.12 16.49 -19.92
C ALA A 91 15.66 16.94 -21.28
N GLY A 92 14.87 16.83 -22.34
CA GLY A 92 15.22 17.30 -23.68
C GLY A 92 14.69 18.68 -24.03
N ASP A 93 14.21 19.47 -23.06
CA ASP A 93 13.63 20.79 -23.32
C ASP A 93 14.67 21.77 -23.89
N LYS A 94 14.38 22.29 -25.09
CA LYS A 94 15.30 23.19 -25.81
C LYS A 94 15.44 24.54 -25.12
N ALA A 95 14.41 25.01 -24.41
CA ALA A 95 14.45 26.30 -23.74
C ALA A 95 15.31 26.21 -22.48
N LEU A 96 15.17 25.15 -21.70
CA LEU A 96 16.01 24.90 -20.53
C LEU A 96 17.49 24.79 -20.92
N ILE A 97 17.82 23.95 -21.91
CA ILE A 97 19.21 23.79 -22.41
C ILE A 97 19.78 25.10 -22.97
N LYS A 98 18.96 25.86 -23.70
CA LYS A 98 19.37 27.16 -24.24
C LYS A 98 19.65 28.17 -23.13
N ASN A 99 18.81 28.23 -22.11
CA ASN A 99 19.00 29.14 -20.97
C ASN A 99 20.24 28.78 -20.16
N ALA A 100 20.46 27.48 -19.87
CA ALA A 100 21.70 27.04 -19.25
C ALA A 100 22.93 27.36 -20.11
N GLY A 101 22.87 27.17 -21.44
CA GLY A 101 23.94 27.54 -22.36
C GLY A 101 24.28 29.03 -22.37
N LYS A 102 23.28 29.92 -22.20
CA LYS A 102 23.53 31.36 -22.02
C LYS A 102 24.30 31.66 -20.73
N LEU A 103 23.97 30.97 -19.61
CA LEU A 103 24.69 31.15 -18.35
C LEU A 103 26.16 30.71 -18.47
N VAL A 104 26.41 29.63 -19.24
CA VAL A 104 27.78 29.21 -19.55
C VAL A 104 28.55 30.32 -20.32
N THR A 105 27.94 30.93 -21.36
CA THR A 105 28.63 31.95 -22.17
C THR A 105 28.70 33.31 -21.49
N ASP A 106 27.59 33.80 -20.92
CA ASP A 106 27.45 35.18 -20.46
C ASP A 106 28.00 35.38 -19.05
N GLN A 107 27.89 34.33 -18.18
CA GLN A 107 28.34 34.38 -16.80
C GLN A 107 29.58 33.48 -16.55
N GLN A 108 30.10 32.81 -17.57
CA GLN A 108 31.27 31.93 -17.49
C GLN A 108 31.12 30.86 -16.39
N LEU A 109 29.92 30.31 -16.22
CA LEU A 109 29.62 29.26 -15.26
C LEU A 109 29.92 27.87 -15.83
N SER A 110 30.26 26.92 -14.94
CA SER A 110 30.33 25.49 -15.31
C SER A 110 28.97 25.01 -15.88
N PRO A 111 28.94 24.01 -16.76
CA PRO A 111 27.68 23.46 -17.27
C PRO A 111 26.80 22.91 -16.16
N GLU A 112 27.38 22.35 -15.09
CA GLU A 112 26.71 21.83 -13.90
C GLU A 112 25.97 22.97 -13.15
N ARG A 113 26.65 24.09 -12.88
CA ARG A 113 26.07 25.25 -12.18
C ARG A 113 25.05 25.95 -13.06
N ALA A 114 25.36 26.13 -14.33
CA ALA A 114 24.47 26.79 -15.30
C ALA A 114 23.14 26.05 -15.44
N LEU A 115 23.17 24.69 -15.52
CA LEU A 115 21.96 23.91 -15.57
C LEU A 115 21.19 23.97 -14.25
N TRP A 116 21.88 23.87 -13.12
CA TRP A 116 21.26 23.96 -11.80
C TRP A 116 20.46 25.25 -11.66
N GLN A 117 21.08 26.39 -11.96
CA GLN A 117 20.45 27.69 -11.86
C GLN A 117 19.29 27.88 -12.85
N ALA A 118 19.44 27.44 -14.10
CA ALA A 118 18.38 27.53 -15.12
C ALA A 118 17.16 26.67 -14.74
N ALA A 119 17.40 25.45 -14.26
CA ALA A 119 16.32 24.54 -13.87
C ALA A 119 15.61 25.00 -12.59
N THR A 120 16.33 25.53 -11.60
CA THR A 120 15.74 26.11 -10.39
C THR A 120 14.82 27.28 -10.75
N ALA A 121 15.29 28.20 -11.58
CA ALA A 121 14.46 29.33 -12.03
C ALA A 121 13.19 28.85 -12.79
N TYR A 122 13.30 27.77 -13.55
CA TYR A 122 12.16 27.21 -14.28
C TYR A 122 11.17 26.52 -13.31
N ALA A 123 11.65 25.75 -12.34
CA ALA A 123 10.82 25.15 -11.30
C ALA A 123 10.07 26.22 -10.47
N ASP A 124 10.75 27.32 -10.11
CA ASP A 124 10.13 28.43 -9.38
C ASP A 124 9.03 29.13 -10.19
N GLN A 125 9.22 29.30 -11.49
CA GLN A 125 8.18 29.82 -12.38
C GLN A 125 6.97 28.89 -12.42
N MET A 126 7.18 27.57 -12.50
CA MET A 126 6.10 26.59 -12.47
C MET A 126 5.34 26.62 -11.13
N ARG A 127 6.02 26.74 -10.00
CA ARG A 127 5.40 26.91 -8.69
C ARG A 127 4.56 28.19 -8.61
N ALA A 128 5.06 29.28 -9.17
CA ALA A 128 4.34 30.56 -9.20
C ALA A 128 3.05 30.53 -10.04
N MET A 129 2.93 29.63 -11.02
CA MET A 129 1.73 29.45 -11.83
C MET A 129 0.61 28.71 -11.09
N GLY A 130 0.94 27.94 -10.01
CA GLY A 130 -0.03 27.19 -9.22
C GLY A 130 -0.60 25.96 -9.92
N GLY A 131 -1.53 25.25 -9.22
CA GLY A 131 -2.23 24.08 -9.78
C GLY A 131 -1.30 23.01 -10.33
N TYR A 132 -1.70 22.35 -11.40
CA TYR A 132 -0.95 21.27 -12.07
C TYR A 132 0.51 21.63 -12.42
N MET A 133 0.79 22.89 -12.77
CA MET A 133 2.14 23.32 -13.09
C MET A 133 3.05 23.34 -11.85
N ALA A 134 2.53 23.72 -10.69
CA ALA A 134 3.28 23.69 -9.43
C ALA A 134 3.68 22.25 -9.03
N GLU A 135 2.81 21.27 -9.25
CA GLU A 135 3.11 19.86 -9.00
C GLU A 135 4.24 19.34 -9.89
N ARG A 136 4.33 19.83 -11.13
CA ARG A 136 5.38 19.47 -12.10
C ARG A 136 6.75 20.11 -11.82
N ALA A 137 6.84 21.03 -10.88
CA ALA A 137 8.13 21.64 -10.52
C ALA A 137 9.13 20.57 -9.98
N ALA A 138 8.65 19.56 -9.26
CA ALA A 138 9.47 18.45 -8.78
C ALA A 138 10.09 17.63 -9.93
N ASP A 139 9.40 17.47 -11.04
CA ASP A 139 9.92 16.74 -12.21
C ASP A 139 11.12 17.47 -12.85
N ILE A 140 11.09 18.80 -12.87
CA ILE A 140 12.23 19.62 -13.35
C ILE A 140 13.42 19.50 -12.39
N GLU A 141 13.16 19.40 -11.09
CA GLU A 141 14.22 19.21 -10.09
C GLU A 141 14.88 17.83 -10.20
N ASP A 142 14.08 16.78 -10.49
CA ASP A 142 14.61 15.44 -10.78
C ASP A 142 15.45 15.44 -12.05
N VAL A 143 14.99 16.07 -13.14
CA VAL A 143 15.76 16.24 -14.37
C VAL A 143 17.08 16.99 -14.11
N ARG A 144 17.04 18.09 -13.33
CA ARG A 144 18.23 18.84 -12.93
C ARG A 144 19.26 17.93 -12.26
N ALA A 145 18.83 17.19 -11.26
CA ALA A 145 19.70 16.30 -10.50
C ALA A 145 20.32 15.22 -11.41
N ARG A 146 19.53 14.57 -12.25
CA ARG A 146 20.02 13.53 -13.18
C ARG A 146 21.02 14.07 -14.20
N VAL A 147 20.75 15.22 -14.80
CA VAL A 147 21.68 15.79 -15.80
C VAL A 147 22.97 16.29 -15.15
N VAL A 148 22.91 16.83 -13.92
CA VAL A 148 24.12 17.22 -13.18
C VAL A 148 24.94 15.97 -12.77
N ALA A 149 24.29 14.89 -12.30
CA ALA A 149 24.96 13.63 -12.05
C ALA A 149 25.67 13.10 -13.31
N GLN A 150 24.98 13.11 -14.45
CA GLN A 150 25.53 12.69 -15.74
C GLN A 150 26.75 13.55 -16.16
N LEU A 151 26.70 14.87 -15.93
CA LEU A 151 27.82 15.78 -16.20
C LEU A 151 29.04 15.48 -15.34
N ARG A 152 28.84 15.08 -14.09
CA ARG A 152 29.88 14.71 -13.11
C ARG A 152 30.37 13.28 -13.27
N GLY A 153 29.67 12.44 -14.03
CA GLY A 153 29.94 11.00 -14.10
C GLY A 153 29.56 10.24 -12.82
N GLU A 154 28.62 10.79 -12.05
CA GLU A 154 28.04 10.21 -10.85
C GLU A 154 26.80 9.36 -11.23
N ASP A 155 26.42 8.41 -10.37
CA ASP A 155 25.18 7.67 -10.53
C ASP A 155 23.97 8.61 -10.45
N ALA A 156 22.98 8.35 -11.29
CA ALA A 156 21.73 9.13 -11.26
C ALA A 156 21.01 8.94 -9.92
N PRO A 157 20.39 10.00 -9.34
CA PRO A 157 19.65 9.88 -8.10
C PRO A 157 18.48 8.90 -8.24
N GLY A 158 18.09 8.30 -7.12
CA GLY A 158 17.01 7.34 -7.02
C GLY A 158 17.46 5.88 -7.08
N VAL A 159 16.53 4.98 -7.42
CA VAL A 159 16.79 3.53 -7.39
C VAL A 159 17.78 3.14 -8.48
N PRO A 160 18.92 2.52 -8.10
CA PRO A 160 19.94 2.09 -9.06
C PRO A 160 19.42 1.03 -10.03
N GLN A 161 19.82 1.15 -11.29
CA GLN A 161 19.49 0.17 -12.32
C GLN A 161 20.46 -1.00 -12.27
N ARG A 162 19.95 -2.19 -11.96
CA ARG A 162 20.72 -3.44 -11.97
C ARG A 162 19.98 -4.51 -12.77
N LYS A 163 20.69 -5.54 -13.20
CA LYS A 163 20.09 -6.73 -13.85
C LYS A 163 19.95 -7.89 -12.88
N GLU A 164 20.79 -7.91 -11.85
CA GLU A 164 20.81 -8.95 -10.84
C GLU A 164 20.01 -8.53 -9.61
N PRO A 165 19.36 -9.47 -8.92
CA PRO A 165 18.59 -9.19 -7.71
C PRO A 165 19.47 -8.57 -6.61
N PHE A 166 18.92 -7.54 -5.92
CA PHE A 166 19.62 -6.85 -4.84
C PHE A 166 18.68 -6.36 -3.73
N VAL A 167 19.26 -6.14 -2.55
CA VAL A 167 18.61 -5.44 -1.43
C VAL A 167 18.85 -3.94 -1.60
N LEU A 168 17.79 -3.16 -1.72
CA LEU A 168 17.89 -1.70 -1.78
C LEU A 168 18.03 -1.14 -0.36
N ALA A 169 19.14 -0.43 -0.10
CA ALA A 169 19.36 0.32 1.13
C ALA A 169 19.26 1.82 0.88
N ALA A 170 18.47 2.52 1.68
CA ALA A 170 18.24 3.96 1.57
C ALA A 170 18.12 4.62 2.95
N GLU A 171 18.23 5.95 3.02
CA GLU A 171 17.85 6.70 4.23
C GLU A 171 16.35 6.58 4.45
N ASP A 172 15.56 6.91 3.45
CA ASP A 172 14.12 6.68 3.29
C ASP A 172 13.79 6.69 1.79
N LEU A 173 12.58 6.31 1.40
CA LEU A 173 12.13 6.31 0.00
C LEU A 173 11.02 7.34 -0.22
N ALA A 174 11.25 8.24 -1.17
CA ALA A 174 10.22 9.17 -1.59
C ALA A 174 9.18 8.48 -2.52
N PRO A 175 7.94 9.00 -2.60
CA PRO A 175 6.91 8.47 -3.49
C PRO A 175 7.33 8.34 -4.96
N ALA A 176 8.12 9.29 -5.46
CA ALA A 176 8.63 9.27 -6.84
C ALA A 176 9.63 8.12 -7.11
N ASP A 177 10.44 7.74 -6.10
CA ASP A 177 11.41 6.65 -6.21
C ASP A 177 10.70 5.28 -6.30
N THR A 178 9.53 5.20 -5.69
CA THR A 178 8.76 3.96 -5.55
C THR A 178 8.00 3.55 -6.81
N ALA A 179 7.62 4.53 -7.64
CA ALA A 179 6.89 4.29 -8.90
C ALA A 179 7.70 3.48 -9.93
N VAL A 180 9.03 3.43 -9.77
CA VAL A 180 9.95 2.77 -10.71
C VAL A 180 10.61 1.51 -10.14
N LEU A 181 10.21 1.03 -8.95
CA LEU A 181 10.71 -0.20 -8.37
C LEU A 181 10.26 -1.43 -9.18
N ASP A 182 11.23 -2.23 -9.57
CA ASP A 182 10.99 -3.54 -10.18
C ASP A 182 11.21 -4.64 -9.12
N PRO A 183 10.14 -5.30 -8.65
CA PRO A 183 10.25 -6.35 -7.63
C PRO A 183 10.93 -7.64 -8.11
N ASP A 184 11.19 -7.79 -9.42
CA ASP A 184 12.00 -8.91 -9.93
C ASP A 184 13.49 -8.67 -9.72
N VAL A 185 13.88 -7.40 -9.48
CA VAL A 185 15.28 -7.00 -9.30
C VAL A 185 15.53 -6.47 -7.89
N VAL A 186 14.64 -5.62 -7.36
CA VAL A 186 14.69 -5.21 -5.95
C VAL A 186 13.97 -6.26 -5.12
N VAL A 187 14.73 -7.13 -4.46
CA VAL A 187 14.18 -8.29 -3.72
C VAL A 187 13.92 -8.02 -2.24
N ALA A 188 14.40 -6.92 -1.70
CA ALA A 188 14.05 -6.42 -0.36
C ALA A 188 14.35 -4.92 -0.24
N LEU A 189 13.68 -4.27 0.73
CA LEU A 189 13.89 -2.86 1.09
C LEU A 189 14.40 -2.75 2.53
N VAL A 190 15.45 -1.98 2.74
CA VAL A 190 15.98 -1.68 4.07
C VAL A 190 16.24 -0.19 4.19
N THR A 191 15.60 0.50 5.13
CA THR A 191 15.82 1.94 5.32
C THR A 191 16.40 2.25 6.70
N ALA A 192 17.30 3.24 6.76
CA ALA A 192 17.90 3.71 8.01
C ALA A 192 16.89 4.45 8.87
N SER A 193 15.94 5.13 8.24
CA SER A 193 14.86 5.89 8.87
C SER A 193 13.48 5.30 8.53
N GLY A 194 12.42 5.94 9.00
CA GLY A 194 11.04 5.55 8.73
C GLY A 194 10.40 4.74 9.85
N GLY A 195 9.13 4.45 9.68
CA GLY A 195 8.31 3.71 10.65
C GLY A 195 7.36 2.73 9.98
N PRO A 196 6.59 1.93 10.76
CA PRO A 196 5.68 0.91 10.22
C PRO A 196 4.58 1.44 9.29
N GLN A 197 4.29 2.73 9.35
CA GLN A 197 3.32 3.43 8.51
C GLN A 197 3.97 4.33 7.47
N SER A 198 5.30 4.29 7.34
CA SER A 198 6.02 5.07 6.33
C SER A 198 5.58 4.66 4.92
N HIS A 199 5.80 5.56 3.97
CA HIS A 199 5.54 5.28 2.56
C HIS A 199 6.28 4.03 2.07
N THR A 200 7.54 3.87 2.49
CA THR A 200 8.34 2.67 2.24
C THR A 200 7.69 1.39 2.75
N ALA A 201 7.15 1.41 3.98
CA ALA A 201 6.48 0.24 4.57
C ALA A 201 5.19 -0.14 3.81
N ILE A 202 4.39 0.85 3.43
CA ILE A 202 3.16 0.65 2.63
C ILE A 202 3.51 0.07 1.27
N LEU A 203 4.51 0.64 0.60
CA LEU A 203 4.97 0.17 -0.70
C LEU A 203 5.48 -1.28 -0.63
N ALA A 204 6.34 -1.60 0.34
CA ALA A 204 6.89 -2.93 0.50
C ALA A 204 5.78 -3.98 0.63
N ARG A 205 4.76 -3.70 1.45
CA ARG A 205 3.57 -4.56 1.59
C ARG A 205 2.81 -4.71 0.28
N ASN A 206 2.59 -3.61 -0.44
CA ASN A 206 1.88 -3.64 -1.72
C ASN A 206 2.63 -4.44 -2.79
N LEU A 207 3.96 -4.33 -2.84
CA LEU A 207 4.80 -5.08 -3.75
C LEU A 207 5.11 -6.51 -3.27
N GLY A 208 4.83 -6.83 -1.99
CA GLY A 208 5.18 -8.12 -1.38
C GLY A 208 6.69 -8.30 -1.21
N LEU A 209 7.43 -7.21 -1.05
CA LEU A 209 8.88 -7.23 -0.83
C LEU A 209 9.18 -7.33 0.68
N PRO A 210 10.05 -8.25 1.12
CA PRO A 210 10.59 -8.23 2.48
C PRO A 210 11.15 -6.85 2.81
N ALA A 211 10.78 -6.28 3.97
CA ALA A 211 11.26 -4.95 4.31
C ALA A 211 11.44 -4.72 5.80
N ALA A 212 12.52 -4.01 6.14
CA ALA A 212 12.82 -3.52 7.48
C ALA A 212 13.11 -2.01 7.42
N VAL A 213 12.54 -1.25 8.35
CA VAL A 213 12.74 0.21 8.47
C VAL A 213 13.41 0.54 9.80
N ALA A 214 13.95 1.76 9.94
CA ALA A 214 14.70 2.19 11.11
C ALA A 214 15.86 1.24 11.45
N VAL A 215 16.59 0.78 10.42
CA VAL A 215 17.79 -0.09 10.56
C VAL A 215 19.03 0.80 10.62
N GLU A 216 19.39 1.20 11.83
CA GLU A 216 20.59 2.01 12.05
C GLU A 216 21.85 1.26 11.59
N GLY A 217 22.74 1.94 10.85
CA GLY A 217 24.00 1.38 10.34
C GLY A 217 23.88 0.67 8.98
N ILE A 218 22.73 0.53 8.38
CA ILE A 218 22.59 -0.15 7.07
C ILE A 218 23.38 0.57 5.96
N LEU A 219 23.45 1.89 6.01
CA LEU A 219 24.17 2.69 5.02
C LEU A 219 25.70 2.59 5.17
N GLU A 220 26.20 2.06 6.29
CA GLU A 220 27.63 1.82 6.53
C GLU A 220 28.08 0.45 5.97
N VAL A 221 27.13 -0.44 5.64
CA VAL A 221 27.44 -1.75 5.03
C VAL A 221 27.94 -1.52 3.61
N PRO A 222 29.15 -2.00 3.25
CA PRO A 222 29.71 -1.77 1.91
C PRO A 222 28.81 -2.32 0.81
N ALA A 223 28.60 -1.54 -0.27
CA ALA A 223 27.84 -1.98 -1.43
C ALA A 223 28.39 -3.30 -2.01
N GLY A 224 27.49 -4.19 -2.45
CA GLY A 224 27.85 -5.52 -2.93
C GLY A 224 28.01 -6.57 -1.83
N THR A 225 27.98 -6.20 -0.55
CA THR A 225 27.97 -7.16 0.55
C THR A 225 26.67 -7.96 0.52
N PRO A 226 26.70 -9.31 0.57
CA PRO A 226 25.48 -10.09 0.77
C PRO A 226 24.83 -9.74 2.11
N VAL A 227 23.55 -9.44 2.09
CA VAL A 227 22.76 -9.10 3.28
C VAL A 227 21.57 -10.02 3.37
N PHE A 228 21.40 -10.65 4.54
CA PHE A 228 20.15 -11.31 4.92
C PHE A 228 19.17 -10.28 5.45
N VAL A 229 17.92 -10.38 5.01
CA VAL A 229 16.80 -9.55 5.49
C VAL A 229 15.67 -10.47 5.94
N ASP A 230 15.25 -10.34 7.20
CA ASP A 230 13.98 -10.87 7.71
C ASP A 230 13.01 -9.73 7.92
N GLY A 231 12.10 -9.59 6.97
CA GLY A 231 11.15 -8.47 6.95
C GLY A 231 10.00 -8.60 7.95
N ALA A 232 9.84 -9.77 8.59
CA ALA A 232 8.87 -9.96 9.67
C ALA A 232 9.44 -9.52 11.02
N GLU A 233 10.71 -9.91 11.29
CA GLU A 233 11.39 -9.64 12.56
C GLU A 233 12.21 -8.34 12.56
N GLY A 234 12.41 -7.73 11.38
CA GLY A 234 13.26 -6.56 11.21
C GLY A 234 14.77 -6.85 11.42
N ALA A 235 15.17 -8.12 11.28
CA ALA A 235 16.58 -8.51 11.40
C ALA A 235 17.28 -8.34 10.05
N VAL A 236 18.46 -7.71 10.07
CA VAL A 236 19.31 -7.50 8.89
C VAL A 236 20.74 -7.90 9.22
N VAL A 237 21.31 -8.85 8.46
CA VAL A 237 22.66 -9.38 8.76
C VAL A 237 23.55 -9.26 7.54
N ALA A 238 24.59 -8.43 7.64
CA ALA A 238 25.64 -8.36 6.62
C ALA A 238 26.59 -9.55 6.75
N ALA A 239 27.02 -10.11 5.62
CA ALA A 239 27.81 -11.33 5.53
C ALA A 239 27.16 -12.51 6.29
N PRO A 240 25.96 -12.96 5.89
CA PRO A 240 25.18 -13.97 6.60
C PRO A 240 25.89 -15.32 6.66
N ALA A 241 25.76 -16.01 7.79
CA ALA A 241 26.26 -17.35 8.02
C ALA A 241 25.33 -18.42 7.43
N GLU A 242 25.65 -19.71 7.62
CA GLU A 242 24.89 -20.81 7.02
C GLU A 242 23.45 -20.90 7.55
N HIS A 243 23.22 -20.63 8.83
CA HIS A 243 21.89 -20.71 9.41
C HIS A 243 20.90 -19.66 8.83
N GLU A 244 21.36 -18.47 8.41
CA GLU A 244 20.51 -17.51 7.69
C GLU A 244 20.22 -18.01 6.27
N ARG A 245 21.16 -18.69 5.61
CA ARG A 245 20.93 -19.31 4.28
C ARG A 245 19.91 -20.43 4.35
N GLU A 246 20.02 -21.26 5.39
CA GLU A 246 19.04 -22.31 5.68
C GLU A 246 17.66 -21.71 5.97
N ALA A 247 17.60 -20.60 6.73
CA ALA A 247 16.34 -19.90 7.02
C ALA A 247 15.67 -19.34 5.76
N VAL A 248 16.44 -18.77 4.81
CA VAL A 248 15.93 -18.33 3.51
C VAL A 248 15.42 -19.52 2.69
N THR A 249 16.18 -20.61 2.65
CA THR A 249 15.79 -21.81 1.90
C THR A 249 14.52 -22.44 2.47
N ALA A 250 14.40 -22.52 3.79
CA ALA A 250 13.21 -23.00 4.47
C ALA A 250 12.01 -22.12 4.18
N TRP A 251 12.19 -20.79 4.26
CA TRP A 251 11.13 -19.83 3.94
C TRP A 251 10.69 -19.93 2.47
N GLN A 252 11.61 -20.03 1.51
CA GLN A 252 11.29 -20.20 0.09
C GLN A 252 10.50 -21.49 -0.19
N ARG A 253 10.86 -22.58 0.48
CA ARG A 253 10.10 -23.85 0.37
C ARG A 253 8.69 -23.70 0.94
N ALA A 254 8.55 -23.05 2.10
CA ALA A 254 7.26 -22.78 2.71
C ALA A 254 6.42 -21.85 1.82
N ALA A 255 6.99 -20.76 1.31
CA ALA A 255 6.32 -19.86 0.38
C ALA A 255 5.87 -20.57 -0.92
N ALA A 256 6.68 -21.49 -1.45
CA ALA A 256 6.31 -22.30 -2.61
C ALA A 256 5.13 -23.24 -2.30
N GLN A 257 5.03 -23.77 -1.07
CA GLN A 257 3.87 -24.55 -0.63
C GLN A 257 2.62 -23.70 -0.46
N LEU A 258 2.79 -22.40 -0.11
CA LEU A 258 1.71 -21.41 0.01
C LEU A 258 1.32 -20.79 -1.34
N ALA A 259 2.03 -21.08 -2.42
CA ALA A 259 1.81 -20.44 -3.72
C ALA A 259 0.46 -20.78 -4.39
N SER A 260 -0.32 -21.71 -3.84
CA SER A 260 -1.64 -22.07 -4.36
C SER A 260 -2.67 -22.12 -3.24
N PHE A 261 -3.62 -21.20 -3.29
CA PHE A 261 -4.85 -21.31 -2.50
C PHE A 261 -5.86 -22.17 -3.29
N GLY A 262 -6.44 -23.16 -2.62
CA GLY A 262 -7.38 -24.10 -3.26
C GLY A 262 -8.78 -23.55 -3.50
N GLY A 263 -9.02 -22.25 -3.29
CA GLY A 263 -10.32 -21.59 -3.51
C GLY A 263 -11.39 -21.90 -2.46
N ARG A 264 -11.00 -22.42 -1.28
CA ARG A 264 -11.92 -22.67 -0.16
C ARG A 264 -11.21 -22.47 1.17
N GLY A 265 -11.65 -21.48 1.94
CA GLY A 265 -11.18 -21.24 3.31
C GLY A 265 -11.98 -22.05 4.32
N ALA A 266 -11.29 -22.77 5.21
CA ALA A 266 -11.93 -23.53 6.27
C ALA A 266 -10.98 -23.78 7.44
N LEU A 267 -11.54 -24.00 8.62
CA LEU A 267 -10.82 -24.52 9.78
C LEU A 267 -10.57 -26.04 9.64
N ALA A 268 -9.71 -26.58 10.50
CA ALA A 268 -9.35 -28.01 10.51
C ALA A 268 -10.54 -28.94 10.78
N ASP A 269 -11.56 -28.48 11.47
CA ASP A 269 -12.81 -29.22 11.76
C ASP A 269 -13.85 -29.11 10.63
N GLY A 270 -13.53 -28.43 9.53
CA GLY A 270 -14.40 -28.25 8.37
C GLY A 270 -15.32 -27.03 8.44
N THR A 271 -15.26 -26.22 9.50
CA THR A 271 -16.00 -24.96 9.59
C THR A 271 -15.55 -24.02 8.46
N GLU A 272 -16.47 -23.63 7.61
CA GLU A 272 -16.19 -22.75 6.46
C GLU A 272 -15.87 -21.32 6.93
N VAL A 273 -14.80 -20.75 6.38
CA VAL A 273 -14.39 -19.37 6.57
C VAL A 273 -14.05 -18.80 5.18
N PRO A 274 -15.02 -18.31 4.42
CA PRO A 274 -14.75 -17.79 3.08
C PRO A 274 -13.67 -16.71 3.06
N LEU A 275 -12.69 -16.88 2.17
CA LEU A 275 -11.58 -15.94 1.97
C LEU A 275 -11.82 -15.12 0.72
N LEU A 276 -12.09 -13.84 0.93
CA LEU A 276 -12.49 -12.89 -0.09
C LEU A 276 -11.34 -11.93 -0.40
N ALA A 277 -11.40 -11.31 -1.57
CA ALA A 277 -10.40 -10.31 -1.96
C ALA A 277 -10.85 -8.88 -1.72
N ASN A 278 -9.88 -8.00 -1.41
CA ASN A 278 -10.02 -6.55 -1.52
C ASN A 278 -9.52 -6.12 -2.90
N VAL A 279 -10.35 -5.42 -3.65
CA VAL A 279 -10.04 -4.96 -5.02
C VAL A 279 -10.41 -3.50 -5.20
N GLY A 280 -9.74 -2.81 -6.14
CA GLY A 280 -10.04 -1.43 -6.51
C GLY A 280 -10.24 -1.25 -8.01
N THR A 281 -9.66 -2.14 -8.81
CA THR A 281 -9.65 -2.06 -10.29
C THR A 281 -10.01 -3.40 -10.92
N GLY A 282 -10.31 -3.41 -12.23
CA GLY A 282 -10.55 -4.64 -13.00
C GLY A 282 -9.31 -5.55 -13.02
N ASP A 283 -8.10 -4.99 -13.05
CA ASP A 283 -6.85 -5.76 -12.99
C ASP A 283 -6.69 -6.46 -11.62
N ASP A 284 -6.97 -5.75 -10.52
CA ASP A 284 -6.97 -6.35 -9.18
C ASP A 284 -7.97 -7.50 -9.09
N ALA A 285 -9.16 -7.30 -9.67
CA ALA A 285 -10.21 -8.30 -9.67
C ALA A 285 -9.81 -9.57 -10.44
N ARG A 286 -9.21 -9.43 -11.62
CA ARG A 286 -8.68 -10.56 -12.40
C ARG A 286 -7.58 -11.30 -11.64
N ALA A 287 -6.60 -10.57 -11.10
CA ALA A 287 -5.53 -11.17 -10.30
C ALA A 287 -6.05 -11.89 -9.05
N ALA A 288 -7.07 -11.34 -8.38
CA ALA A 288 -7.68 -11.97 -7.22
C ALA A 288 -8.48 -13.23 -7.59
N ALA A 289 -9.18 -13.23 -8.71
CA ALA A 289 -9.89 -14.41 -9.21
C ALA A 289 -8.90 -15.53 -9.60
N GLU A 290 -7.78 -15.19 -10.24
CA GLU A 290 -6.69 -16.13 -10.56
C GLU A 290 -6.03 -16.71 -9.31
N ALA A 291 -5.88 -15.89 -8.25
CA ALA A 291 -5.38 -16.34 -6.95
C ALA A 291 -6.37 -17.23 -6.19
N GLY A 292 -7.56 -17.48 -6.72
CA GLY A 292 -8.56 -18.37 -6.15
C GLY A 292 -9.47 -17.73 -5.11
N ALA A 293 -9.57 -16.38 -5.03
CA ALA A 293 -10.49 -15.72 -4.11
C ALA A 293 -11.93 -16.22 -4.28
N GLU A 294 -12.60 -16.46 -3.17
CA GLU A 294 -13.97 -16.99 -3.15
C GLU A 294 -15.03 -15.92 -3.51
N GLY A 295 -14.60 -14.67 -3.66
CA GLY A 295 -15.40 -13.52 -4.01
C GLY A 295 -14.67 -12.24 -3.68
N VAL A 296 -15.38 -11.12 -3.73
CA VAL A 296 -14.90 -9.80 -3.31
C VAL A 296 -15.56 -9.43 -1.98
N GLY A 297 -14.76 -9.18 -0.94
CA GLY A 297 -15.26 -8.74 0.36
C GLY A 297 -15.15 -7.22 0.56
N LEU A 298 -14.37 -6.55 -0.29
CA LEU A 298 -14.31 -5.10 -0.37
C LEU A 298 -13.95 -4.66 -1.79
N LEU A 299 -14.92 -4.11 -2.50
CA LEU A 299 -14.64 -3.26 -3.65
C LEU A 299 -14.48 -1.82 -3.15
N ARG A 300 -13.28 -1.27 -3.35
CA ARG A 300 -12.95 0.13 -3.05
C ARG A 300 -13.34 1.01 -4.23
N THR A 301 -14.46 1.69 -4.14
CA THR A 301 -15.00 2.49 -5.24
C THR A 301 -14.27 3.82 -5.45
N GLU A 302 -13.44 4.24 -4.52
CA GLU A 302 -12.65 5.48 -4.61
C GLU A 302 -11.81 5.56 -5.90
N PHE A 303 -11.30 4.43 -6.37
CA PHE A 303 -10.48 4.37 -7.59
C PHE A 303 -11.21 4.87 -8.84
N CYS A 304 -12.55 4.79 -8.87
CA CYS A 304 -13.36 5.36 -9.94
C CYS A 304 -13.41 6.90 -9.90
N PHE A 305 -13.16 7.49 -8.74
CA PHE A 305 -13.29 8.93 -8.48
C PHE A 305 -11.94 9.66 -8.40
N LEU A 306 -10.88 8.97 -8.03
CA LEU A 306 -9.55 9.57 -7.86
C LEU A 306 -8.96 10.10 -9.18
N GLY A 307 -8.22 11.21 -9.08
CA GLY A 307 -7.55 11.83 -10.22
C GLY A 307 -8.50 12.59 -11.17
N ARG A 308 -9.74 12.85 -10.76
CA ARG A 308 -10.74 13.57 -11.54
C ARG A 308 -11.07 14.93 -10.90
N ASP A 309 -11.33 15.93 -11.75
CA ASP A 309 -11.77 17.26 -11.31
C ASP A 309 -13.31 17.33 -11.11
N SER A 310 -14.03 16.32 -11.58
CA SER A 310 -15.50 16.22 -11.48
C SER A 310 -15.94 14.79 -11.19
N GLU A 311 -17.13 14.66 -10.62
CA GLU A 311 -17.78 13.36 -10.38
C GLU A 311 -17.90 12.55 -11.68
N PRO A 312 -17.50 11.26 -11.69
CA PRO A 312 -17.72 10.39 -12.83
C PRO A 312 -19.23 10.19 -13.08
N THR A 313 -19.62 10.15 -14.34
CA THR A 313 -21.02 9.91 -14.73
C THR A 313 -21.47 8.52 -14.29
N VAL A 314 -22.79 8.32 -14.16
CA VAL A 314 -23.38 6.99 -13.87
C VAL A 314 -22.90 5.94 -14.88
N ALA A 315 -22.80 6.28 -16.16
CA ALA A 315 -22.32 5.36 -17.19
C ALA A 315 -20.85 4.95 -17.00
N GLU A 316 -19.95 5.89 -16.67
CA GLU A 316 -18.53 5.60 -16.40
C GLU A 316 -18.37 4.72 -15.14
N GLN A 317 -19.13 5.01 -14.09
CA GLN A 317 -19.15 4.20 -12.88
C GLN A 317 -19.69 2.79 -13.18
N THR A 318 -20.79 2.67 -13.92
CA THR A 318 -21.37 1.38 -14.32
C THR A 318 -20.36 0.52 -15.06
N GLN A 319 -19.64 1.10 -16.03
CA GLN A 319 -18.61 0.38 -16.79
C GLN A 319 -17.47 -0.11 -15.88
N ALA A 320 -16.98 0.73 -14.98
CA ALA A 320 -15.90 0.37 -14.05
C ALA A 320 -16.32 -0.76 -13.10
N TYR A 321 -17.54 -0.71 -12.57
CA TYR A 321 -18.04 -1.77 -11.68
C TYR A 321 -18.32 -3.06 -12.44
N ALA A 322 -18.91 -3.00 -13.64
CA ALA A 322 -19.20 -4.17 -14.46
C ALA A 322 -17.92 -4.96 -14.82
N GLU A 323 -16.80 -4.27 -15.10
CA GLU A 323 -15.51 -4.92 -15.35
C GLU A 323 -15.03 -5.76 -14.15
N ILE A 324 -15.22 -5.25 -12.92
CA ILE A 324 -14.86 -5.95 -11.68
C ILE A 324 -15.82 -7.12 -11.44
N PHE A 325 -17.11 -6.91 -11.62
CA PHE A 325 -18.15 -7.92 -11.38
C PHE A 325 -17.98 -9.12 -12.33
N ALA A 326 -17.62 -8.86 -13.59
CA ALA A 326 -17.40 -9.90 -14.59
C ALA A 326 -16.27 -10.87 -14.21
N ALA A 327 -15.26 -10.42 -13.45
CA ALA A 327 -14.18 -11.29 -12.97
C ALA A 327 -14.63 -12.28 -11.88
N PHE A 328 -15.80 -12.05 -11.26
CA PHE A 328 -16.35 -12.86 -10.17
C PHE A 328 -17.77 -13.35 -10.48
N GLU A 329 -18.02 -13.79 -11.73
CA GLU A 329 -19.30 -14.35 -12.15
C GLU A 329 -19.78 -15.45 -11.20
N GLY A 330 -21.04 -15.35 -10.73
CA GLY A 330 -21.64 -16.31 -9.80
C GLY A 330 -21.11 -16.27 -8.36
N LYS A 331 -20.17 -15.36 -8.03
CA LYS A 331 -19.62 -15.20 -6.69
C LYS A 331 -20.11 -13.90 -6.03
N LYS A 332 -19.99 -13.83 -4.72
CA LYS A 332 -20.33 -12.63 -3.94
C LYS A 332 -19.37 -11.49 -4.22
N VAL A 333 -19.90 -10.28 -4.46
CA VAL A 333 -19.15 -9.04 -4.57
C VAL A 333 -19.71 -8.00 -3.61
N VAL A 334 -18.92 -7.66 -2.57
CA VAL A 334 -19.30 -6.62 -1.60
C VAL A 334 -18.74 -5.28 -2.07
N VAL A 335 -19.63 -4.36 -2.39
CA VAL A 335 -19.31 -3.01 -2.87
C VAL A 335 -19.46 -2.02 -1.72
N ARG A 336 -18.40 -1.33 -1.35
CA ARG A 336 -18.47 -0.19 -0.44
C ARG A 336 -18.76 1.08 -1.22
N THR A 337 -19.80 1.83 -0.85
CA THR A 337 -20.02 3.15 -1.42
C THR A 337 -18.87 4.09 -1.07
N LEU A 338 -18.75 5.19 -1.80
CA LEU A 338 -17.61 6.11 -1.76
C LEU A 338 -17.22 6.51 -0.33
N ASP A 339 -15.93 6.38 -0.03
CA ASP A 339 -15.31 6.84 1.20
C ASP A 339 -14.01 7.60 0.88
N ALA A 340 -14.16 8.84 0.43
CA ALA A 340 -13.04 9.74 0.23
C ALA A 340 -12.63 10.33 1.57
N GLY A 341 -11.59 9.76 2.18
CA GLY A 341 -11.01 10.26 3.42
C GLY A 341 -10.15 11.51 3.20
N ALA A 342 -9.70 12.12 4.30
CA ALA A 342 -8.83 13.30 4.27
C ALA A 342 -7.48 13.06 3.58
N ASP A 343 -7.03 11.82 3.52
CA ASP A 343 -5.82 11.36 2.84
C ASP A 343 -5.95 11.32 1.30
N LYS A 344 -7.21 11.38 0.79
CA LYS A 344 -7.52 11.32 -0.65
C LYS A 344 -8.65 12.28 -1.00
N PRO A 345 -8.43 13.61 -0.87
CA PRO A 345 -9.48 14.59 -1.12
C PRO A 345 -9.92 14.57 -2.59
N LEU A 346 -11.23 14.66 -2.80
CA LEU A 346 -11.83 14.81 -4.13
C LEU A 346 -12.20 16.28 -4.34
N PRO A 347 -11.67 16.96 -5.38
CA PRO A 347 -11.87 18.40 -5.58
C PRO A 347 -13.34 18.85 -5.62
N PHE A 348 -14.21 17.99 -6.09
CA PHE A 348 -15.66 18.27 -6.26
C PHE A 348 -16.53 17.86 -5.06
N LEU A 349 -15.93 17.24 -4.02
CA LEU A 349 -16.69 16.66 -2.90
C LEU A 349 -16.13 17.02 -1.53
N THR A 350 -14.80 17.08 -1.41
CA THR A 350 -14.13 17.22 -0.10
C THR A 350 -13.97 18.68 0.30
N ASP A 351 -14.48 19.05 1.48
CA ASP A 351 -14.17 20.34 2.11
C ASP A 351 -12.80 20.27 2.77
N THR A 352 -11.81 20.93 2.17
CA THR A 352 -10.44 20.98 2.69
C THR A 352 -10.26 21.96 3.85
N THR A 353 -11.32 22.66 4.25
CA THR A 353 -11.29 23.65 5.36
C THR A 353 -11.74 23.05 6.70
N GLU A 354 -12.19 21.79 6.73
CA GLU A 354 -12.56 21.10 7.95
C GLU A 354 -11.38 21.01 8.93
N PRO A 355 -11.56 21.43 10.20
CA PRO A 355 -10.48 21.36 11.20
C PRO A 355 -10.05 19.94 11.56
N ASN A 356 -10.97 18.98 11.48
CA ASN A 356 -10.75 17.57 11.81
C ASN A 356 -11.43 16.66 10.76
N PRO A 357 -10.90 16.56 9.54
CA PRO A 357 -11.57 15.84 8.44
C PRO A 357 -11.83 14.35 8.73
N ALA A 358 -10.97 13.70 9.53
CA ALA A 358 -11.17 12.31 9.93
C ALA A 358 -12.42 12.11 10.82
N LEU A 359 -12.83 13.14 11.56
CA LEU A 359 -14.05 13.16 12.40
C LEU A 359 -15.22 13.89 11.72
N GLY A 360 -15.03 14.39 10.52
CA GLY A 360 -15.93 15.26 9.79
C GLY A 360 -16.83 14.55 8.80
N VAL A 361 -17.04 15.23 7.67
CA VAL A 361 -17.90 14.78 6.57
C VAL A 361 -17.12 13.88 5.62
N ARG A 362 -17.23 12.57 5.83
CA ARG A 362 -16.68 11.53 4.93
C ARG A 362 -17.60 10.33 4.85
N GLY A 363 -17.36 9.47 3.88
CA GLY A 363 -18.15 8.26 3.66
C GLY A 363 -19.63 8.57 3.45
N TYR A 364 -20.52 7.83 4.11
CA TYR A 364 -21.96 8.05 4.04
C TYR A 364 -22.38 9.51 4.30
N ARG A 365 -21.67 10.22 5.17
CA ARG A 365 -22.00 11.60 5.57
C ARG A 365 -21.82 12.62 4.44
N THR A 366 -21.09 12.29 3.38
CA THR A 366 -20.93 13.20 2.22
C THR A 366 -22.24 13.55 1.54
N ASP A 367 -23.26 12.66 1.62
CA ASP A 367 -24.59 12.93 1.09
C ASP A 367 -25.34 14.07 1.84
N TRP A 368 -24.90 14.40 3.05
CA TRP A 368 -25.47 15.52 3.83
C TRP A 368 -25.07 16.89 3.28
N THR A 369 -23.87 17.00 2.74
CA THR A 369 -23.33 18.27 2.19
C THR A 369 -23.41 18.32 0.67
N THR A 370 -23.35 17.18 0.00
CA THR A 370 -23.41 17.07 -1.47
C THR A 370 -24.46 16.00 -1.85
N PRO A 371 -25.76 16.33 -1.71
CA PRO A 371 -26.84 15.36 -1.97
C PRO A 371 -26.82 14.80 -3.40
N GLY A 372 -27.14 13.53 -3.52
CA GLY A 372 -27.31 12.82 -4.78
C GLY A 372 -26.07 12.10 -5.31
N VAL A 373 -24.87 12.31 -4.75
CA VAL A 373 -23.68 11.53 -5.11
C VAL A 373 -23.88 10.07 -4.76
N LEU A 374 -24.38 9.78 -3.55
CA LEU A 374 -24.66 8.42 -3.11
C LEU A 374 -25.74 7.76 -3.99
N GLN A 375 -26.81 8.46 -4.33
CA GLN A 375 -27.89 7.91 -5.16
C GLN A 375 -27.39 7.55 -6.56
N ARG A 376 -26.64 8.44 -7.23
CA ARG A 376 -26.07 8.16 -8.55
C ARG A 376 -25.09 6.98 -8.51
N GLN A 377 -24.34 6.83 -7.43
CA GLN A 377 -23.48 5.68 -7.25
C GLN A 377 -24.27 4.37 -7.07
N LEU A 378 -25.34 4.36 -6.27
CA LEU A 378 -26.21 3.19 -6.10
C LEU A 378 -26.89 2.81 -7.42
N GLU A 379 -27.35 3.79 -8.21
CA GLU A 379 -27.87 3.58 -9.57
C GLU A 379 -26.84 2.88 -10.47
N ALA A 380 -25.59 3.34 -10.45
CA ALA A 380 -24.50 2.75 -11.24
C ALA A 380 -24.16 1.31 -10.81
N ILE A 381 -24.11 1.06 -9.49
CA ILE A 381 -23.86 -0.28 -8.93
C ILE A 381 -25.00 -1.23 -9.36
N ALA A 382 -26.25 -0.80 -9.25
CA ALA A 382 -27.41 -1.58 -9.63
C ALA A 382 -27.45 -1.86 -11.14
N ALA A 383 -27.07 -0.87 -11.98
CA ALA A 383 -26.96 -1.05 -13.42
C ALA A 383 -25.89 -2.10 -13.77
N ALA A 384 -24.69 -2.00 -13.21
CA ALA A 384 -23.61 -2.96 -13.39
C ALA A 384 -23.99 -4.37 -12.92
N ALA A 385 -24.71 -4.50 -11.80
CA ALA A 385 -25.22 -5.78 -11.30
C ALA A 385 -26.19 -6.43 -12.28
N ARG A 386 -27.11 -5.64 -12.85
CA ARG A 386 -28.08 -6.14 -13.86
C ARG A 386 -27.38 -6.56 -15.16
N GLU A 387 -26.36 -5.83 -15.61
CA GLU A 387 -25.61 -6.15 -16.83
C GLU A 387 -24.83 -7.45 -16.72
N THR A 388 -24.25 -7.71 -15.55
CA THR A 388 -23.34 -8.84 -15.33
C THR A 388 -23.99 -10.05 -14.66
N GLY A 389 -25.17 -9.89 -14.08
CA GLY A 389 -25.80 -10.93 -13.26
C GLY A 389 -25.05 -11.22 -11.95
N ALA A 390 -24.21 -10.30 -11.46
CA ALA A 390 -23.41 -10.51 -10.26
C ALA A 390 -24.23 -10.50 -8.97
N HIS A 391 -23.81 -11.29 -7.98
CA HIS A 391 -24.38 -11.28 -6.63
C HIS A 391 -23.79 -10.11 -5.81
N VAL A 392 -24.36 -8.93 -6.00
CA VAL A 392 -23.88 -7.70 -5.35
C VAL A 392 -24.48 -7.53 -3.98
N TRP A 393 -23.60 -7.30 -3.00
CA TRP A 393 -23.89 -6.84 -1.65
C TRP A 393 -23.36 -5.41 -1.54
N VAL A 394 -24.17 -4.46 -1.08
CA VAL A 394 -23.72 -3.07 -0.97
C VAL A 394 -23.62 -2.63 0.48
N MET A 395 -22.58 -1.89 0.85
CA MET A 395 -22.40 -1.39 2.21
C MET A 395 -22.01 0.08 2.25
N ALA A 396 -22.55 0.80 3.26
CA ALA A 396 -22.19 2.19 3.55
C ALA A 396 -21.02 2.26 4.52
N PRO A 397 -19.98 3.08 4.24
CA PRO A 397 -18.91 3.40 5.18
C PRO A 397 -19.36 4.43 6.22
N MET A 398 -18.64 4.53 7.34
CA MET A 398 -18.76 5.56 8.38
C MET A 398 -20.13 5.64 9.08
N ILE A 399 -20.90 4.56 9.06
CA ILE A 399 -22.17 4.48 9.80
C ILE A 399 -21.89 4.46 11.31
N ALA A 400 -22.69 5.20 12.06
CA ALA A 400 -22.60 5.31 13.51
C ALA A 400 -23.92 5.00 14.25
N THR A 401 -25.06 5.04 13.55
CA THR A 401 -26.40 4.87 14.14
C THR A 401 -27.28 3.91 13.33
N ALA A 402 -28.29 3.32 14.00
CA ALA A 402 -29.28 2.48 13.34
C ALA A 402 -30.16 3.25 12.35
N ASP A 403 -30.39 4.54 12.58
CA ASP A 403 -31.17 5.39 11.66
C ASP A 403 -30.42 5.66 10.37
N GLU A 404 -29.09 5.88 10.42
CA GLU A 404 -28.26 5.97 9.22
C GLU A 404 -28.29 4.67 8.43
N ALA A 405 -28.20 3.53 9.12
CA ALA A 405 -28.28 2.21 8.49
C ALA A 405 -29.63 1.96 7.82
N ALA A 406 -30.74 2.31 8.49
CA ALA A 406 -32.08 2.20 7.93
C ALA A 406 -32.26 3.07 6.68
N ARG A 407 -31.80 4.33 6.72
CA ARG A 407 -31.87 5.23 5.58
C ARG A 407 -31.03 4.74 4.40
N PHE A 408 -29.83 4.21 4.65
CA PHE A 408 -29.01 3.60 3.60
C PHE A 408 -29.72 2.40 2.96
N HIS A 409 -30.31 1.53 3.77
CA HIS A 409 -31.09 0.38 3.30
C HIS A 409 -32.24 0.83 2.39
N GLU A 410 -33.00 1.86 2.78
CA GLU A 410 -34.09 2.42 1.96
C GLU A 410 -33.59 2.92 0.60
N LEU A 411 -32.47 3.67 0.58
CA LEU A 411 -31.89 4.21 -0.65
C LEU A 411 -31.40 3.10 -1.59
N ALA A 412 -30.68 2.12 -1.06
CA ALA A 412 -30.14 1.02 -1.85
C ALA A 412 -31.25 0.10 -2.38
N SER A 413 -32.25 -0.19 -1.56
CA SER A 413 -33.40 -1.01 -1.96
C SER A 413 -34.26 -0.35 -3.04
N ALA A 414 -34.36 0.99 -3.04
CA ALA A 414 -35.05 1.75 -4.08
C ALA A 414 -34.41 1.58 -5.47
N GLU A 415 -33.07 1.35 -5.52
CA GLU A 415 -32.34 1.06 -6.76
C GLU A 415 -32.35 -0.44 -7.14
N GLY A 416 -33.00 -1.30 -6.32
CA GLY A 416 -33.09 -2.74 -6.53
C GLY A 416 -31.88 -3.53 -6.02
N LEU A 417 -31.10 -2.97 -5.10
CA LEU A 417 -30.03 -3.67 -4.40
C LEU A 417 -30.61 -4.38 -3.17
N GLU A 418 -30.75 -5.71 -3.25
CA GLU A 418 -31.50 -6.51 -2.27
C GLU A 418 -30.72 -6.75 -0.97
N VAL A 419 -29.38 -6.88 -1.03
CA VAL A 419 -28.54 -7.19 0.13
C VAL A 419 -27.75 -5.97 0.52
N THR A 420 -28.09 -5.40 1.67
CA THR A 420 -27.51 -4.16 2.17
C THR A 420 -26.80 -4.38 3.50
N GLY A 421 -25.71 -3.67 3.69
CA GLY A 421 -24.93 -3.74 4.91
C GLY A 421 -24.26 -2.42 5.27
N VAL A 422 -23.50 -2.43 6.33
CA VAL A 422 -22.71 -1.26 6.75
C VAL A 422 -21.29 -1.67 7.12
N MET A 423 -20.37 -0.73 6.97
CA MET A 423 -19.02 -0.89 7.52
C MET A 423 -19.03 -0.47 8.99
N VAL A 424 -18.68 -1.40 9.86
CA VAL A 424 -18.47 -1.12 11.29
C VAL A 424 -17.04 -0.68 11.47
N GLU A 425 -16.85 0.63 11.53
CA GLU A 425 -15.54 1.26 11.63
C GLU A 425 -15.52 2.42 12.63
N THR A 426 -16.67 2.66 13.28
CA THR A 426 -16.77 3.55 14.45
C THR A 426 -17.08 2.72 15.70
N PRO A 427 -16.54 3.08 16.88
CA PRO A 427 -16.89 2.42 18.15
C PRO A 427 -18.40 2.45 18.44
N ALA A 428 -19.10 3.50 18.02
CA ALA A 428 -20.54 3.62 18.16
C ALA A 428 -21.27 2.47 17.43
N ALA A 429 -20.93 2.22 16.16
CA ALA A 429 -21.50 1.14 15.39
C ALA A 429 -21.19 -0.24 15.99
N ALA A 430 -19.97 -0.45 16.49
CA ALA A 430 -19.60 -1.72 17.12
C ALA A 430 -20.42 -2.00 18.40
N ILE A 431 -20.65 -0.99 19.22
CA ILE A 431 -21.43 -1.11 20.47
C ILE A 431 -22.93 -1.36 20.17
N THR A 432 -23.48 -0.71 19.14
CA THR A 432 -24.89 -0.78 18.76
C THR A 432 -25.15 -1.72 17.56
N ALA A 433 -24.27 -2.68 17.33
CA ALA A 433 -24.31 -3.56 16.16
C ALA A 433 -25.62 -4.36 16.05
N GLU A 434 -26.23 -4.77 17.17
CA GLU A 434 -27.52 -5.45 17.20
C GLU A 434 -28.62 -4.58 16.56
N GLN A 435 -28.76 -3.32 17.00
CA GLN A 435 -29.76 -2.38 16.50
C GLN A 435 -29.53 -2.01 15.02
N ILE A 436 -28.26 -1.93 14.61
CA ILE A 436 -27.89 -1.70 13.21
C ILE A 436 -28.29 -2.90 12.37
N LEU A 437 -28.00 -4.12 12.81
CA LEU A 437 -28.30 -5.36 12.08
C LEU A 437 -29.79 -5.72 12.04
N GLU A 438 -30.61 -5.09 12.88
CA GLU A 438 -32.07 -5.12 12.69
C GLU A 438 -32.52 -4.39 11.42
N ARG A 439 -31.69 -3.50 10.88
CA ARG A 439 -32.00 -2.63 9.72
C ARG A 439 -31.34 -3.09 8.43
N VAL A 440 -30.24 -3.84 8.52
CA VAL A 440 -29.44 -4.30 7.37
C VAL A 440 -29.14 -5.78 7.48
N ASP A 441 -28.60 -6.38 6.41
CA ASP A 441 -28.42 -7.83 6.27
C ASP A 441 -27.07 -8.31 6.78
N PHE A 442 -26.03 -7.47 6.72
CA PHE A 442 -24.68 -7.83 7.12
C PHE A 442 -23.88 -6.62 7.61
N VAL A 443 -22.76 -6.91 8.23
CA VAL A 443 -21.73 -5.91 8.56
C VAL A 443 -20.35 -6.36 8.09
N SER A 444 -19.50 -5.39 7.77
CA SER A 444 -18.09 -5.61 7.49
C SER A 444 -17.25 -4.70 8.39
N LEU A 445 -16.31 -5.28 9.13
CA LEU A 445 -15.45 -4.53 10.05
C LEU A 445 -14.31 -3.86 9.28
N GLY A 446 -14.28 -2.53 9.29
CA GLY A 446 -13.21 -1.70 8.77
C GLY A 446 -12.16 -1.46 9.85
N THR A 447 -11.27 -2.44 10.09
CA THR A 447 -10.38 -2.45 11.25
C THR A 447 -9.40 -1.28 11.29
N ASN A 448 -9.04 -0.67 10.18
CA ASN A 448 -8.12 0.46 10.14
C ASN A 448 -8.74 1.69 10.81
N ASP A 449 -9.94 2.10 10.37
CA ASP A 449 -10.66 3.22 10.95
C ASP A 449 -11.23 2.87 12.34
N LEU A 450 -11.69 1.64 12.56
CA LEU A 450 -12.11 1.19 13.89
C LEU A 450 -10.97 1.29 14.91
N THR A 451 -9.74 0.94 14.54
CA THR A 451 -8.57 1.11 15.40
C THR A 451 -8.30 2.58 15.66
N GLN A 452 -8.25 3.42 14.62
CA GLN A 452 -8.03 4.86 14.72
C GLN A 452 -9.00 5.51 15.72
N TYR A 453 -10.29 5.22 15.59
CA TYR A 453 -11.32 5.84 16.42
C TYR A 453 -11.40 5.23 17.83
N THR A 454 -11.16 3.94 17.98
CA THR A 454 -11.14 3.28 19.30
C THR A 454 -9.97 3.76 20.13
N MET A 455 -8.80 3.93 19.52
CA MET A 455 -7.58 4.36 20.19
C MET A 455 -7.38 5.88 20.18
N ALA A 456 -8.26 6.66 19.51
CA ALA A 456 -8.11 8.10 19.31
C ALA A 456 -6.72 8.46 18.74
N ALA A 457 -6.22 7.70 17.79
CA ALA A 457 -4.87 7.81 17.25
C ALA A 457 -4.92 7.94 15.74
N ASP A 458 -4.50 9.08 15.21
CA ASP A 458 -4.40 9.32 13.78
C ASP A 458 -3.42 8.32 13.14
N ARG A 459 -3.92 7.50 12.20
CA ARG A 459 -3.12 6.46 11.52
C ARG A 459 -2.01 7.03 10.63
N MET A 460 -2.12 8.29 10.21
CA MET A 460 -1.12 8.98 9.39
C MET A 460 0.03 9.54 10.23
N LEU A 461 -0.13 9.61 11.55
CA LEU A 461 0.86 10.17 12.46
C LEU A 461 1.80 9.07 12.98
N GLY A 462 3.03 9.00 12.47
CA GLY A 462 4.02 7.98 12.83
C GLY A 462 4.30 7.86 14.33
N ALA A 463 4.25 8.98 15.06
CA ALA A 463 4.41 8.99 16.54
C ALA A 463 3.34 8.18 17.29
N LEU A 464 2.19 7.89 16.66
CA LEU A 464 1.09 7.10 17.23
C LEU A 464 0.98 5.69 16.64
N ALA A 465 1.96 5.24 15.86
CA ALA A 465 1.91 3.98 15.14
C ALA A 465 1.67 2.76 16.05
N GLU A 466 2.23 2.75 17.26
CA GLU A 466 2.00 1.65 18.23
C GLU A 466 0.54 1.54 18.69
N LEU A 467 -0.19 2.66 18.72
CA LEU A 467 -1.61 2.67 19.06
C LEU A 467 -2.47 2.15 17.91
N ASN A 468 -2.02 2.28 16.67
CA ASN A 468 -2.75 1.87 15.47
C ASN A 468 -2.60 0.37 15.12
N SER A 469 -2.25 -0.47 16.09
CA SER A 469 -2.18 -1.91 15.90
C SER A 469 -3.58 -2.54 15.99
N PRO A 470 -4.02 -3.38 15.03
CA PRO A 470 -5.29 -4.11 15.12
C PRO A 470 -5.30 -5.17 16.23
N TRP A 471 -4.15 -5.50 16.81
CA TRP A 471 -4.02 -6.36 17.98
C TRP A 471 -4.37 -5.68 19.31
N GLN A 472 -4.75 -4.41 19.32
CA GLN A 472 -5.16 -3.72 20.54
C GLN A 472 -6.35 -4.43 21.19
N PRO A 473 -6.27 -4.84 22.47
CA PRO A 473 -7.37 -5.54 23.14
C PRO A 473 -8.69 -4.76 23.12
N ALA A 474 -8.64 -3.42 23.10
CA ALA A 474 -9.81 -2.57 22.96
C ALA A 474 -10.49 -2.76 21.58
N VAL A 475 -9.71 -2.88 20.50
CA VAL A 475 -10.21 -3.14 19.15
C VAL A 475 -10.80 -4.53 19.04
N LEU A 476 -10.12 -5.54 19.58
CA LEU A 476 -10.61 -6.93 19.60
C LEU A 476 -11.95 -7.04 20.35
N ARG A 477 -12.15 -6.28 21.44
CA ARG A 477 -13.42 -6.22 22.16
C ARG A 477 -14.52 -5.54 21.34
N MET A 478 -14.20 -4.54 20.50
CA MET A 478 -15.19 -3.96 19.58
C MET A 478 -15.64 -4.99 18.54
N ILE A 479 -14.70 -5.79 18.02
CA ILE A 479 -15.00 -6.89 17.08
C ILE A 479 -15.87 -7.94 17.76
N GLU A 480 -15.49 -8.41 18.95
CA GLU A 480 -16.27 -9.34 19.77
C GLU A 480 -17.71 -8.83 20.01
N ARG A 481 -17.84 -7.55 20.37
CA ARG A 481 -19.14 -6.92 20.60
C ARG A 481 -19.99 -6.88 19.32
N THR A 482 -19.37 -6.59 18.17
CA THR A 482 -20.06 -6.62 16.87
C THR A 482 -20.59 -8.01 16.55
N ALA A 483 -19.75 -9.04 16.70
CA ALA A 483 -20.16 -10.44 16.47
C ALA A 483 -21.26 -10.88 17.44
N ALA A 484 -21.20 -10.46 18.70
CA ALA A 484 -22.27 -10.72 19.69
C ALA A 484 -23.59 -10.07 19.28
N GLY A 485 -23.55 -8.81 18.79
CA GLY A 485 -24.72 -8.11 18.26
C GLY A 485 -25.31 -8.82 17.04
N ALA A 486 -24.47 -9.33 16.14
CA ALA A 486 -24.90 -10.10 14.98
C ALA A 486 -25.59 -11.42 15.37
N ARG A 487 -25.08 -12.16 16.35
CA ARG A 487 -25.73 -13.35 16.89
C ARG A 487 -27.11 -13.03 17.49
N ALA A 488 -27.22 -11.93 18.24
CA ALA A 488 -28.47 -11.50 18.84
C ALA A 488 -29.51 -11.13 17.75
N ALA A 489 -29.13 -10.32 16.78
CA ALA A 489 -29.98 -9.94 15.65
C ALA A 489 -30.40 -11.13 14.77
N SER A 490 -29.49 -12.10 14.54
CA SER A 490 -29.80 -13.33 13.83
C SER A 490 -30.85 -14.17 14.57
N SER A 491 -30.70 -14.30 15.90
CA SER A 491 -31.65 -15.02 16.73
C SER A 491 -33.03 -14.36 16.76
N ALA A 492 -33.08 -13.03 16.76
CA ALA A 492 -34.32 -12.26 16.77
C ALA A 492 -35.05 -12.30 15.41
N SER A 493 -34.30 -12.21 14.31
CA SER A 493 -34.88 -12.17 12.95
C SER A 493 -35.14 -13.56 12.34
N GLY A 494 -34.48 -14.61 12.85
CA GLY A 494 -34.48 -15.95 12.26
C GLY A 494 -33.67 -16.05 10.95
N ALA A 495 -32.93 -14.99 10.57
CA ALA A 495 -32.06 -14.95 9.39
C ALA A 495 -30.61 -14.67 9.81
N PRO A 496 -29.63 -15.30 9.18
CA PRO A 496 -28.23 -15.08 9.53
C PRO A 496 -27.80 -13.63 9.24
N LYS A 497 -27.12 -13.01 10.19
CA LYS A 497 -26.54 -11.68 10.06
C LYS A 497 -25.03 -11.84 10.02
N ASN A 498 -24.47 -11.83 8.81
CA ASN A 498 -23.05 -12.11 8.58
C ASN A 498 -22.14 -10.98 9.06
N VAL A 499 -20.99 -11.36 9.64
CA VAL A 499 -19.91 -10.45 10.06
C VAL A 499 -18.66 -10.74 9.23
N GLY A 500 -18.27 -9.79 8.39
CA GLY A 500 -16.99 -9.84 7.66
C GLY A 500 -15.93 -8.93 8.27
N VAL A 501 -14.67 -9.18 7.93
CA VAL A 501 -13.56 -8.26 8.16
C VAL A 501 -12.89 -7.95 6.83
N CYS A 502 -12.71 -6.67 6.51
CA CYS A 502 -12.07 -6.23 5.26
C CYS A 502 -10.85 -5.31 5.46
N GLY A 503 -10.48 -5.03 6.70
CA GLY A 503 -9.27 -4.29 7.04
C GLY A 503 -7.99 -5.13 6.97
N GLU A 504 -6.85 -4.50 7.20
CA GLU A 504 -5.53 -5.17 7.19
C GLU A 504 -5.41 -6.29 8.23
N ALA A 505 -6.22 -6.27 9.29
CA ALA A 505 -6.28 -7.32 10.30
C ALA A 505 -6.56 -8.71 9.70
N ALA A 506 -7.38 -8.80 8.67
CA ALA A 506 -7.72 -10.07 8.01
C ALA A 506 -6.52 -10.70 7.27
N ALA A 507 -5.51 -9.92 6.91
CA ALA A 507 -4.34 -10.36 6.17
C ALA A 507 -3.22 -10.92 7.08
N ASP A 508 -3.29 -10.72 8.39
CA ASP A 508 -2.38 -11.33 9.36
C ASP A 508 -2.86 -12.76 9.70
N PRO A 509 -2.12 -13.81 9.34
CA PRO A 509 -2.57 -15.19 9.52
C PRO A 509 -2.84 -15.57 10.99
N ALA A 510 -2.11 -15.01 11.95
CA ALA A 510 -2.34 -15.23 13.36
C ALA A 510 -3.59 -14.50 13.87
N LEU A 511 -3.77 -13.25 13.43
CA LEU A 511 -4.94 -12.46 13.80
C LEU A 511 -6.21 -13.00 13.13
N ALA A 512 -6.11 -13.54 11.92
CA ALA A 512 -7.23 -14.20 11.23
C ALA A 512 -7.86 -15.30 12.08
N VAL A 513 -7.03 -16.13 12.77
CA VAL A 513 -7.52 -17.14 13.73
C VAL A 513 -8.29 -16.50 14.88
N VAL A 514 -7.76 -15.42 15.44
CA VAL A 514 -8.42 -14.67 16.53
C VAL A 514 -9.76 -14.10 16.06
N LEU A 515 -9.81 -13.51 14.87
CA LEU A 515 -11.03 -12.93 14.29
C LEU A 515 -12.13 -13.98 14.14
N VAL A 516 -11.79 -15.16 13.61
CA VAL A 516 -12.74 -16.28 13.51
C VAL A 516 -13.20 -16.72 14.91
N GLY A 517 -12.28 -16.86 15.88
CA GLY A 517 -12.62 -17.19 17.26
C GLY A 517 -13.50 -16.16 17.98
N LEU A 518 -13.49 -14.90 17.54
CA LEU A 518 -14.40 -13.84 18.01
C LEU A 518 -15.81 -13.94 17.37
N GLY A 519 -15.98 -14.76 16.34
CA GLY A 519 -17.24 -14.96 15.64
C GLY A 519 -17.37 -14.18 14.34
N VAL A 520 -16.25 -13.91 13.66
CA VAL A 520 -16.22 -13.39 12.30
C VAL A 520 -16.45 -14.54 11.31
N ASP A 521 -17.37 -14.33 10.34
CA ASP A 521 -17.76 -15.35 9.38
C ASP A 521 -16.91 -15.35 8.11
N THR A 522 -16.42 -14.17 7.67
CA THR A 522 -15.66 -14.02 6.42
C THR A 522 -14.47 -13.08 6.58
N LEU A 523 -13.38 -13.40 5.89
CA LEU A 523 -12.17 -12.59 5.90
C LEU A 523 -11.88 -12.07 4.48
N SER A 524 -11.59 -10.78 4.35
CA SER A 524 -11.26 -10.16 3.07
C SER A 524 -9.92 -9.42 3.14
N MET A 525 -9.05 -9.71 2.18
CA MET A 525 -7.66 -9.27 2.20
C MET A 525 -7.10 -9.07 0.79
N SER A 526 -5.86 -8.64 0.67
CA SER A 526 -5.16 -8.67 -0.61
C SER A 526 -5.04 -10.12 -1.12
N ALA A 527 -5.10 -10.32 -2.44
CA ALA A 527 -5.01 -11.64 -3.07
C ALA A 527 -3.75 -12.44 -2.62
N ARG A 528 -2.65 -11.74 -2.37
CA ARG A 528 -1.38 -12.33 -1.92
C ARG A 528 -1.44 -12.98 -0.53
N SER A 529 -2.33 -12.51 0.33
CA SER A 529 -2.46 -13.01 1.71
C SER A 529 -3.36 -14.24 1.83
N LEU A 530 -4.17 -14.55 0.82
CA LEU A 530 -5.17 -15.63 0.85
C LEU A 530 -4.55 -16.98 1.21
N ALA A 531 -3.47 -17.35 0.54
CA ALA A 531 -2.82 -18.64 0.74
C ALA A 531 -2.23 -18.82 2.15
N ALA A 532 -1.60 -17.76 2.68
CA ALA A 532 -1.01 -17.78 4.01
C ALA A 532 -2.08 -17.90 5.10
N VAL A 533 -3.15 -17.12 5.00
CA VAL A 533 -4.28 -17.17 5.93
C VAL A 533 -4.97 -18.52 5.85
N ALA A 534 -5.27 -19.03 4.65
CA ALA A 534 -5.88 -20.34 4.45
C ALA A 534 -5.07 -21.47 5.09
N ALA A 535 -3.74 -21.46 4.88
CA ALA A 535 -2.85 -22.49 5.41
C ALA A 535 -2.80 -22.53 6.94
N VAL A 536 -2.90 -21.38 7.60
CA VAL A 536 -2.95 -21.31 9.07
C VAL A 536 -4.32 -21.72 9.59
N LEU A 537 -5.41 -21.24 9.01
CA LEU A 537 -6.78 -21.60 9.39
C LEU A 537 -7.00 -23.12 9.30
N ALA A 538 -6.52 -23.76 8.23
CA ALA A 538 -6.64 -25.20 8.03
C ALA A 538 -5.92 -26.07 9.09
N ARG A 539 -5.12 -25.47 9.98
CA ARG A 539 -4.40 -26.16 11.07
C ARG A 539 -5.01 -25.91 12.45
N VAL A 540 -6.10 -25.16 12.53
CA VAL A 540 -6.73 -24.71 13.78
C VAL A 540 -8.21 -25.13 13.75
N ASP A 541 -8.72 -25.76 14.80
CA ASP A 541 -10.15 -26.01 14.97
C ASP A 541 -10.87 -24.84 15.64
N THR A 542 -12.20 -24.84 15.60
CA THR A 542 -13.05 -23.80 16.20
C THR A 542 -12.73 -23.57 17.68
N ALA A 543 -12.58 -24.63 18.46
CA ALA A 543 -12.32 -24.54 19.90
C ALA A 543 -10.95 -23.90 20.18
N GLN A 544 -9.95 -24.17 19.35
CA GLN A 544 -8.63 -23.53 19.45
C GLN A 544 -8.72 -22.06 19.06
N ALA A 545 -9.44 -21.70 18.00
CA ALA A 545 -9.64 -20.32 17.59
C ALA A 545 -10.32 -19.49 18.69
N GLU A 546 -11.36 -20.02 19.34
CA GLU A 546 -12.04 -19.39 20.48
C GLU A 546 -11.10 -19.20 21.69
N ARG A 547 -10.27 -20.19 22.02
CA ARG A 547 -9.27 -20.05 23.09
C ARG A 547 -8.24 -18.96 22.79
N LEU A 548 -7.76 -18.89 21.55
CA LEU A 548 -6.80 -17.87 21.12
C LEU A 548 -7.42 -16.47 21.08
N ALA A 549 -8.68 -16.36 20.70
CA ALA A 549 -9.45 -15.13 20.77
C ALA A 549 -9.57 -14.62 22.23
N ALA A 550 -9.98 -15.51 23.16
CA ALA A 550 -10.06 -15.17 24.58
C ALA A 550 -8.69 -14.74 25.15
N LEU A 551 -7.61 -15.43 24.75
CA LEU A 551 -6.24 -15.07 25.14
C LEU A 551 -5.87 -13.66 24.66
N ALA A 552 -6.14 -13.34 23.40
CA ALA A 552 -5.84 -12.03 22.82
C ALA A 552 -6.65 -10.89 23.48
N VAL A 553 -7.94 -11.12 23.72
CA VAL A 553 -8.84 -10.12 24.36
C VAL A 553 -8.45 -9.87 25.82
N SER A 554 -7.90 -10.86 26.52
CA SER A 554 -7.48 -10.74 27.93
C SER A 554 -6.12 -10.06 28.11
N ALA A 555 -5.34 -9.90 27.07
CA ALA A 555 -4.04 -9.25 27.11
C ALA A 555 -4.14 -7.76 27.53
N THR A 556 -3.04 -7.20 28.03
CA THR A 556 -2.96 -5.80 28.48
C THR A 556 -2.41 -4.86 27.40
N SER A 557 -1.83 -5.41 26.33
CA SER A 557 -1.27 -4.64 25.21
C SER A 557 -1.37 -5.40 23.89
N ALA A 558 -1.28 -4.68 22.78
CA ALA A 558 -1.25 -5.26 21.43
C ALA A 558 -0.08 -6.24 21.25
N ARG A 559 1.08 -5.92 21.79
CA ARG A 559 2.28 -6.78 21.75
C ARG A 559 2.05 -8.07 22.50
N GLU A 560 1.59 -7.99 23.74
CA GLU A 560 1.27 -9.17 24.55
C GLU A 560 0.23 -10.07 23.86
N ALA A 561 -0.84 -9.50 23.31
CA ALA A 561 -1.85 -10.23 22.56
C ALA A 561 -1.24 -10.99 21.38
N LYS A 562 -0.46 -10.29 20.55
CA LYS A 562 0.21 -10.86 19.38
C LYS A 562 1.18 -11.97 19.76
N ASP A 563 2.07 -11.73 20.72
CA ASP A 563 3.11 -12.67 21.13
C ASP A 563 2.51 -13.92 21.76
N ALA A 564 1.49 -13.77 22.62
CA ALA A 564 0.81 -14.89 23.27
C ALA A 564 0.08 -15.80 22.27
N VAL A 565 -0.59 -15.23 21.27
CA VAL A 565 -1.27 -15.98 20.21
C VAL A 565 -0.26 -16.69 19.31
N ARG A 566 0.76 -15.98 18.83
CA ARG A 566 1.78 -16.54 17.96
C ARG A 566 2.54 -17.71 18.62
N ALA A 567 2.81 -17.63 19.92
CA ALA A 567 3.43 -18.70 20.68
C ALA A 567 2.60 -20.00 20.71
N GLN A 568 1.29 -19.91 20.50
CA GLN A 568 0.36 -21.06 20.45
C GLN A 568 0.11 -21.57 19.01
N LEU A 569 0.72 -20.95 18.01
CA LEU A 569 0.58 -21.28 16.59
C LEU A 569 1.94 -21.69 15.97
N PRO A 570 2.47 -22.89 16.28
CA PRO A 570 3.75 -23.35 15.73
C PRO A 570 3.75 -23.42 14.21
N VAL A 571 2.60 -23.59 13.59
CA VAL A 571 2.40 -23.57 12.13
C VAL A 571 2.94 -22.28 11.47
N LEU A 572 2.93 -21.15 12.17
CA LEU A 572 3.49 -19.90 11.65
C LEU A 572 5.00 -20.05 11.41
N HIS A 573 5.72 -20.67 12.34
CA HIS A 573 7.14 -20.93 12.17
C HIS A 573 7.40 -21.97 11.08
N GLU A 574 6.57 -23.03 11.01
CA GLU A 574 6.67 -24.08 9.97
C GLU A 574 6.49 -23.51 8.57
N LEU A 575 5.59 -22.54 8.42
CA LEU A 575 5.27 -21.86 7.15
C LEU A 575 6.13 -20.63 6.88
N GLY A 576 7.01 -20.22 7.81
CA GLY A 576 7.83 -19.03 7.68
C GLY A 576 7.06 -17.71 7.74
N LEU A 577 5.95 -17.67 8.54
CA LEU A 577 5.01 -16.56 8.67
C LEU A 577 5.22 -15.77 9.98
#